data_2f5b1655e1c537bd797b1fbd08d21e74
#
_entry.id   2f5b1655e1c537bd797b1fbd08d21e74
#
_cell.length_a   1.000
_cell.length_b   1.000
_cell.length_c   1.000
_cell.angle_alpha   90.00
_cell.angle_beta   90.00
_cell.angle_gamma   90.00
#
_symmetry.space_group_name_H-M   'P 1'
#
loop_
_entity.id
_entity.type
_entity.pdbx_description
1 polymer ?
#
loop_
_entity_poly.entity_id
_entity_poly.type
_entity_poly.pdbx_seq_one_letter_code
_entity_poly.pdbx_strand_id
1 'polypeptide(L)'
;YSVYSAEGSDEESSSVFDEVVVTARKREEAAQSVPIPITALGAAQIDARNITEIKDIEKLTPNLAFDAQGINQTVTNVFLRGIGQGNWSATQDPKIGIYIDGVYLSRAQGGLVDLMDIERVEVLRGPQGTLFGRNTTAGLIHIITKAPSDEIEGMLNIGIGTANHQVMRGMLNVPLT
;
A
#
# COMPACT_ATOMS: atom_id res chain seq x y z
N TYR A 1 9.08 41.11 48.78
CA TYR A 1 8.30 40.84 47.56
C TYR A 1 9.20 40.01 46.66
N SER A 2 8.90 38.71 46.58
CA SER A 2 9.59 37.74 45.71
C SER A 2 8.77 37.59 44.44
N VAL A 3 9.35 37.97 43.31
CA VAL A 3 8.77 37.77 42.00
C VAL A 3 9.14 36.38 41.52
N TYR A 4 8.16 35.51 41.40
CA TYR A 4 8.30 34.19 40.83
C TYR A 4 8.21 34.32 39.30
N SER A 5 9.32 34.16 38.57
CA SER A 5 9.33 34.01 37.15
C SER A 5 8.96 32.56 36.82
N ALA A 6 7.82 32.37 36.18
CA ALA A 6 7.46 31.11 35.56
C ALA A 6 8.20 31.03 34.22
N GLU A 7 9.21 30.17 34.13
CA GLU A 7 9.76 29.70 32.86
C GLU A 7 8.71 28.78 32.22
N GLY A 8 8.10 29.26 31.15
CA GLY A 8 7.30 28.44 30.30
C GLY A 8 8.20 27.49 29.53
N SER A 9 8.10 26.21 29.82
CA SER A 9 8.59 25.15 28.95
C SER A 9 7.74 25.14 27.71
N ASP A 10 8.26 25.67 26.59
CA ASP A 10 7.76 25.38 25.25
C ASP A 10 7.98 23.89 24.99
N GLU A 11 7.01 23.07 25.36
CA GLU A 11 6.86 21.75 24.79
C GLU A 11 6.53 21.95 23.31
N GLU A 12 7.56 21.82 22.46
CA GLU A 12 7.34 21.58 21.04
C GLU A 12 6.43 20.36 20.93
N SER A 13 5.16 20.62 20.65
CA SER A 13 4.24 19.61 20.17
C SER A 13 4.79 19.15 18.83
N SER A 14 5.67 18.14 18.84
CA SER A 14 6.05 17.42 17.64
C SER A 14 4.75 16.95 16.99
N SER A 15 4.43 17.53 15.86
CA SER A 15 3.25 17.16 15.06
C SER A 15 3.39 15.67 14.72
N VAL A 16 2.52 14.86 15.31
CA VAL A 16 2.44 13.40 15.12
C VAL A 16 1.93 13.04 13.71
N PHE A 17 2.21 13.87 12.73
CA PHE A 17 1.96 13.56 11.34
C PHE A 17 3.31 13.32 10.67
N ASP A 18 3.75 12.05 10.68
CA ASP A 18 4.81 11.63 9.80
C ASP A 18 4.44 12.04 8.38
N GLU A 19 5.28 12.89 7.78
CA GLU A 19 5.10 13.32 6.41
C GLU A 19 5.20 12.09 5.49
N VAL A 20 4.08 11.71 4.90
CA VAL A 20 4.03 10.54 4.02
C VAL A 20 4.71 10.89 2.70
N VAL A 21 5.89 10.31 2.48
CA VAL A 21 6.63 10.41 1.22
C VAL A 21 6.06 9.39 0.23
N VAL A 22 5.88 9.80 -1.02
CA VAL A 22 5.36 8.97 -2.10
C VAL A 22 6.26 9.01 -3.33
N THR A 23 6.17 8.00 -4.18
CA THR A 23 6.92 7.88 -5.45
C THR A 23 6.02 8.00 -6.67
N ALA A 24 4.88 8.67 -6.52
CA ALA A 24 3.83 8.80 -7.55
C ALA A 24 4.32 9.33 -8.90
N ARG A 25 5.38 10.14 -8.93
CA ARG A 25 6.00 10.65 -10.15
C ARG A 25 7.39 10.07 -10.42
N LYS A 26 7.67 8.85 -9.92
CA LYS A 26 8.97 8.18 -9.98
C LYS A 26 10.10 8.99 -9.34
N ARG A 27 9.76 9.80 -8.35
CA ARG A 27 10.66 10.55 -7.46
C ARG A 27 9.98 10.69 -6.10
N GLU A 28 10.76 10.76 -5.07
CA GLU A 28 10.26 10.95 -3.71
C GLU A 28 9.75 12.38 -3.53
N GLU A 29 8.49 12.50 -3.14
CA GLU A 29 7.83 13.78 -2.89
C GLU A 29 6.85 13.61 -1.73
N ALA A 30 6.61 14.68 -0.98
CA ALA A 30 5.54 14.70 0.01
C ALA A 30 4.19 14.46 -0.65
N ALA A 31 3.39 13.55 -0.11
CA ALA A 31 2.08 13.19 -0.69
C ALA A 31 1.18 14.41 -0.90
N GLN A 32 1.28 15.42 -0.03
CA GLN A 32 0.50 16.65 -0.11
C GLN A 32 0.95 17.60 -1.23
N SER A 33 2.18 17.48 -1.69
CA SER A 33 2.74 18.33 -2.76
C SER A 33 2.48 17.77 -4.16
N VAL A 34 2.04 16.52 -4.26
CA VAL A 34 1.79 15.86 -5.55
C VAL A 34 0.46 16.31 -6.13
N PRO A 35 0.41 16.89 -7.35
CA PRO A 35 -0.82 17.38 -7.97
C PRO A 35 -1.68 16.26 -8.57
N ILE A 36 -1.68 15.09 -7.97
CA ILE A 36 -2.44 13.89 -8.39
C ILE A 36 -3.20 13.40 -7.16
N PRO A 37 -4.48 13.05 -7.29
CA PRO A 37 -5.22 12.44 -6.19
C PRO A 37 -4.61 11.10 -5.80
N ILE A 38 -3.90 11.07 -4.68
CA ILE A 38 -3.22 9.91 -4.15
C ILE A 38 -3.78 9.53 -2.77
N THR A 39 -3.82 8.24 -2.49
CA THR A 39 -3.95 7.70 -1.13
C THR A 39 -2.68 6.90 -0.86
N ALA A 40 -1.94 7.27 0.16
CA ALA A 40 -0.77 6.55 0.60
C ALA A 40 -1.02 5.97 1.99
N LEU A 41 -0.70 4.69 2.15
CA LEU A 41 -0.85 3.93 3.38
C LEU A 41 0.53 3.43 3.77
N GLY A 42 1.10 3.99 4.83
CA GLY A 42 2.39 3.57 5.36
C GLY A 42 2.31 2.28 6.20
N ALA A 43 3.46 1.66 6.48
CA ALA A 43 3.57 0.41 7.24
C ALA A 43 2.81 0.47 8.57
N ALA A 44 2.97 1.52 9.35
CA ALA A 44 2.30 1.67 10.65
C ALA A 44 0.75 1.65 10.52
N GLN A 45 0.19 2.21 9.45
CA GLN A 45 -1.25 2.19 9.20
C GLN A 45 -1.73 0.81 8.74
N ILE A 46 -0.91 0.11 7.95
CA ILE A 46 -1.17 -1.25 7.47
C ILE A 46 -1.20 -2.20 8.67
N ASP A 47 -0.21 -2.14 9.54
CA ASP A 47 -0.08 -2.97 10.73
C ASP A 47 -1.19 -2.69 11.76
N ALA A 48 -1.42 -1.42 12.09
CA ALA A 48 -2.44 -1.02 13.07
C ALA A 48 -3.86 -1.45 12.68
N ARG A 49 -4.13 -1.65 11.40
CA ARG A 49 -5.43 -2.08 10.88
C ARG A 49 -5.48 -3.54 10.45
N ASN A 50 -4.40 -4.28 10.73
CA ASN A 50 -4.25 -5.69 10.38
C ASN A 50 -4.59 -5.97 8.90
N ILE A 51 -4.05 -5.13 8.02
CA ILE A 51 -4.18 -5.27 6.57
C ILE A 51 -3.18 -6.31 6.13
N THR A 52 -3.65 -7.45 5.66
CA THR A 52 -2.80 -8.58 5.29
C THR A 52 -2.78 -8.83 3.79
N GLU A 53 -3.82 -8.43 3.09
CA GLU A 53 -3.95 -8.62 1.66
C GLU A 53 -4.23 -7.28 0.96
N ILE A 54 -3.83 -7.18 -0.30
CA ILE A 54 -4.05 -5.96 -1.10
C ILE A 54 -5.55 -5.57 -1.17
N LYS A 55 -6.46 -6.53 -1.13
CA LYS A 55 -7.89 -6.25 -1.15
C LYS A 55 -8.36 -5.47 0.09
N ASP A 56 -7.68 -5.61 1.23
CA ASP A 56 -8.07 -4.92 2.46
C ASP A 56 -7.88 -3.40 2.37
N ILE A 57 -7.02 -2.91 1.44
CA ILE A 57 -6.85 -1.47 1.22
C ILE A 57 -8.11 -0.79 0.70
N GLU A 58 -9.06 -1.56 0.15
CA GLU A 58 -10.38 -1.06 -0.26
C GLU A 58 -11.07 -0.31 0.89
N LYS A 59 -10.96 -0.83 2.10
CA LYS A 59 -11.57 -0.23 3.31
C LYS A 59 -11.02 1.16 3.63
N LEU A 60 -9.83 1.48 3.14
CA LEU A 60 -9.10 2.72 3.42
C LEU A 60 -9.00 3.66 2.23
N THR A 61 -9.34 3.18 1.04
CA THR A 61 -9.20 3.94 -0.19
C THR A 61 -10.58 4.23 -0.80
N PRO A 62 -11.06 5.47 -0.74
CA PRO A 62 -12.35 5.81 -1.32
C PRO A 62 -12.42 5.49 -2.82
N ASN A 63 -13.53 4.89 -3.24
CA ASN A 63 -13.82 4.50 -4.63
C ASN A 63 -12.85 3.46 -5.23
N LEU A 64 -12.13 2.71 -4.42
CA LEU A 64 -11.44 1.50 -4.78
C LEU A 64 -12.33 0.31 -4.44
N ALA A 65 -12.46 -0.66 -5.33
CA ALA A 65 -13.17 -1.90 -5.09
C ALA A 65 -12.44 -3.07 -5.72
N PHE A 66 -12.41 -4.17 -5.02
CA PHE A 66 -11.88 -5.44 -5.50
C PHE A 66 -13.02 -6.45 -5.65
N ASP A 67 -13.15 -7.01 -6.85
CA ASP A 67 -14.09 -8.08 -7.14
C ASP A 67 -13.31 -9.37 -7.44
N ALA A 68 -13.31 -10.26 -6.46
CA ALA A 68 -12.63 -11.54 -6.57
C ALA A 68 -13.52 -12.54 -7.30
N GLN A 69 -13.03 -13.09 -8.40
CA GLN A 69 -13.74 -14.04 -9.24
C GLN A 69 -13.00 -15.38 -9.35
N GLY A 70 -13.73 -16.39 -9.78
CA GLY A 70 -13.21 -17.74 -9.96
C GLY A 70 -13.43 -18.67 -8.75
N ILE A 71 -13.20 -19.96 -8.96
CA ILE A 71 -13.51 -21.03 -7.98
C ILE A 71 -12.76 -20.83 -6.66
N ASN A 72 -11.57 -20.27 -6.69
CA ASN A 72 -10.72 -20.04 -5.51
C ASN A 72 -10.46 -18.55 -5.26
N GLN A 73 -11.26 -17.65 -5.84
CA GLN A 73 -11.04 -16.19 -5.75
C GLN A 73 -9.60 -15.76 -6.16
N THR A 74 -8.98 -16.52 -7.07
CA THR A 74 -7.60 -16.30 -7.49
C THR A 74 -7.44 -15.18 -8.51
N VAL A 75 -8.55 -14.74 -9.08
CA VAL A 75 -8.58 -13.64 -10.05
C VAL A 75 -9.24 -12.44 -9.38
N THR A 76 -8.55 -11.33 -9.36
CA THR A 76 -9.06 -10.10 -8.76
C THR A 76 -9.23 -9.03 -9.82
N ASN A 77 -10.47 -8.61 -10.03
CA ASN A 77 -10.78 -7.41 -10.81
C ASN A 77 -10.70 -6.19 -9.89
N VAL A 78 -10.05 -5.15 -10.37
CA VAL A 78 -9.91 -3.90 -9.64
C VAL A 78 -10.75 -2.84 -10.31
N PHE A 79 -11.50 -2.08 -9.51
CA PHE A 79 -12.28 -0.94 -9.93
C PHE A 79 -11.82 0.30 -9.16
N LEU A 80 -11.59 1.38 -9.88
CA LEU A 80 -11.24 2.67 -9.31
C LEU A 80 -12.14 3.74 -9.91
N ARG A 81 -12.90 4.43 -9.05
CA ARG A 81 -13.92 5.41 -9.47
C ARG A 81 -14.94 4.82 -10.47
N GLY A 82 -15.31 3.55 -10.30
CA GLY A 82 -16.23 2.84 -11.19
C GLY A 82 -15.61 2.37 -12.52
N ILE A 83 -14.34 2.70 -12.78
CA ILE A 83 -13.63 2.25 -13.99
C ILE A 83 -12.82 1.02 -13.60
N GLY A 84 -13.09 -0.10 -14.27
CA GLY A 84 -12.43 -1.37 -14.06
C GLY A 84 -12.74 -2.35 -15.18
N GLN A 85 -12.45 -3.62 -14.96
CA GLN A 85 -12.77 -4.70 -15.87
C GLN A 85 -13.75 -5.65 -15.18
N GLY A 86 -15.00 -5.70 -15.65
CA GLY A 86 -16.06 -6.49 -15.02
C GLY A 86 -15.99 -7.99 -15.29
N ASN A 87 -15.36 -8.39 -16.40
CA ASN A 87 -15.14 -9.79 -16.75
C ASN A 87 -13.67 -10.04 -16.97
N TRP A 88 -13.12 -10.99 -16.25
CA TRP A 88 -11.75 -11.41 -16.52
C TRP A 88 -11.69 -12.14 -17.86
N SER A 89 -10.82 -11.67 -18.73
CA SER A 89 -10.43 -12.34 -19.95
C SER A 89 -8.92 -12.21 -20.14
N ALA A 90 -8.27 -13.32 -20.48
CA ALA A 90 -6.83 -13.32 -20.76
C ALA A 90 -6.45 -12.46 -21.97
N THR A 91 -7.44 -12.09 -22.78
CA THR A 91 -7.26 -11.30 -24.00
C THR A 91 -7.51 -9.79 -23.80
N GLN A 92 -7.97 -9.38 -22.61
CA GLN A 92 -8.24 -7.98 -22.31
C GLN A 92 -7.21 -7.43 -21.33
N ASP A 93 -6.72 -6.24 -21.66
CA ASP A 93 -5.81 -5.51 -20.78
C ASP A 93 -6.58 -4.86 -19.60
N PRO A 94 -6.05 -4.93 -18.39
CA PRO A 94 -6.63 -4.24 -17.24
C PRO A 94 -6.56 -2.72 -17.42
N LYS A 95 -7.47 -1.99 -16.76
CA LYS A 95 -7.51 -0.52 -16.79
C LYS A 95 -6.77 0.12 -15.61
N ILE A 96 -6.42 -0.70 -14.62
CA ILE A 96 -5.69 -0.31 -13.42
C ILE A 96 -4.45 -1.16 -13.34
N GLY A 97 -3.29 -0.50 -13.28
CA GLY A 97 -2.01 -1.16 -13.14
C GLY A 97 -1.72 -1.52 -11.67
N ILE A 98 -1.14 -2.69 -11.44
CA ILE A 98 -0.58 -3.06 -10.15
C ILE A 98 0.93 -3.17 -10.33
N TYR A 99 1.67 -2.51 -9.46
CA TYR A 99 3.12 -2.46 -9.49
C TYR A 99 3.68 -2.87 -8.14
N ILE A 100 4.78 -3.62 -8.14
CA ILE A 100 5.60 -3.89 -6.96
C ILE A 100 6.99 -3.38 -7.26
N ASP A 101 7.51 -2.45 -6.46
CA ASP A 101 8.82 -1.81 -6.63
C ASP A 101 9.08 -1.34 -8.06
N GLY A 102 8.05 -0.78 -8.69
CA GLY A 102 8.10 -0.29 -10.06
C GLY A 102 7.95 -1.36 -11.14
N VAL A 103 7.85 -2.64 -10.79
CA VAL A 103 7.62 -3.75 -11.73
C VAL A 103 6.12 -3.97 -11.93
N TYR A 104 5.68 -3.93 -13.17
CA TYR A 104 4.28 -4.13 -13.53
C TYR A 104 3.86 -5.60 -13.41
N LEU A 105 2.79 -5.85 -12.66
CA LEU A 105 2.13 -7.16 -12.61
C LEU A 105 1.14 -7.28 -13.78
N SER A 106 1.52 -8.07 -14.77
CA SER A 106 0.80 -8.15 -16.04
C SER A 106 -0.51 -8.97 -15.99
N ARG A 107 -0.76 -9.71 -14.92
CA ARG A 107 -1.91 -10.61 -14.82
C ARG A 107 -2.70 -10.41 -13.52
N ALA A 108 -4.03 -10.43 -13.64
CA ALA A 108 -4.96 -10.38 -12.52
C ALA A 108 -4.83 -11.58 -11.55
N GLN A 109 -4.30 -12.71 -12.04
CA GLN A 109 -4.04 -13.91 -11.23
C GLN A 109 -2.89 -13.78 -10.23
N GLY A 110 -2.10 -12.73 -10.30
CA GLY A 110 -1.09 -12.40 -9.29
C GLY A 110 -1.50 -11.22 -8.41
N GLY A 111 -2.72 -10.72 -8.59
CA GLY A 111 -3.19 -9.50 -7.93
C GLY A 111 -3.53 -9.64 -6.45
N LEU A 112 -3.61 -10.87 -5.92
CA LEU A 112 -3.73 -11.12 -4.48
C LEU A 112 -2.33 -11.19 -3.87
N VAL A 113 -1.72 -10.03 -3.72
CA VAL A 113 -0.41 -9.90 -3.08
C VAL A 113 -0.61 -9.89 -1.58
N ASP A 114 0.12 -10.75 -0.87
CA ASP A 114 0.24 -10.68 0.57
C ASP A 114 1.10 -9.46 0.93
N LEU A 115 0.59 -8.58 1.77
CA LEU A 115 1.25 -7.34 2.16
C LEU A 115 2.19 -7.60 3.36
N MET A 116 3.16 -8.50 3.16
CA MET A 116 4.26 -8.70 4.09
C MET A 116 5.45 -7.83 3.70
N ASP A 117 6.12 -7.29 4.70
CA ASP A 117 7.34 -6.50 4.53
C ASP A 117 7.16 -5.29 3.59
N ILE A 118 6.02 -4.65 3.72
CA ILE A 118 5.64 -3.49 2.92
C ILE A 118 6.02 -2.22 3.67
N GLU A 119 6.67 -1.30 2.97
CA GLU A 119 6.93 0.05 3.46
C GLU A 119 5.69 0.91 3.33
N ARG A 120 5.06 0.88 2.14
CA ARG A 120 3.84 1.63 1.87
C ARG A 120 3.10 1.11 0.64
N VAL A 121 1.83 1.44 0.57
CA VAL A 121 0.99 1.25 -0.63
C VAL A 121 0.47 2.59 -1.10
N GLU A 122 0.66 2.89 -2.36
CA GLU A 122 0.21 4.11 -3.01
C GLU A 122 -0.89 3.80 -4.02
N VAL A 123 -2.05 4.46 -3.91
CA VAL A 123 -3.15 4.35 -4.87
C VAL A 123 -3.29 5.69 -5.61
N LEU A 124 -2.86 5.72 -6.87
CA LEU A 124 -2.94 6.87 -7.74
C LEU A 124 -4.22 6.81 -8.56
N ARG A 125 -5.04 7.86 -8.49
CA ARG A 125 -6.33 7.93 -9.17
C ARG A 125 -6.25 8.82 -10.39
N GLY A 126 -6.76 8.30 -11.51
CA GLY A 126 -6.74 8.97 -12.80
C GLY A 126 -5.64 8.45 -13.73
N PRO A 127 -5.62 8.88 -14.98
CA PRO A 127 -4.70 8.36 -16.00
C PRO A 127 -3.23 8.59 -15.63
N GLN A 128 -2.44 7.52 -15.65
CA GLN A 128 -1.01 7.53 -15.35
C GLN A 128 -0.14 7.02 -16.51
N GLY A 129 -0.70 6.95 -17.72
CA GLY A 129 -0.05 6.35 -18.88
C GLY A 129 1.28 6.97 -19.30
N THR A 130 1.49 8.26 -19.04
CA THR A 130 2.73 8.95 -19.38
C THR A 130 3.95 8.50 -18.59
N LEU A 131 3.75 8.11 -17.33
CA LEU A 131 4.83 7.72 -16.41
C LEU A 131 4.94 6.21 -16.22
N PHE A 132 3.79 5.54 -16.19
CA PHE A 132 3.70 4.11 -15.89
C PHE A 132 3.36 3.26 -17.10
N GLY A 133 3.01 3.87 -18.24
CA GLY A 133 2.75 3.17 -19.48
C GLY A 133 1.32 2.61 -19.57
N ARG A 134 1.15 1.51 -20.33
CA ARG A 134 -0.16 0.94 -20.62
C ARG A 134 -0.87 0.42 -19.37
N ASN A 135 -2.18 0.22 -19.48
CA ASN A 135 -3.01 -0.39 -18.44
C ASN A 135 -3.17 0.46 -17.16
N THR A 136 -2.97 1.77 -17.25
CA THR A 136 -3.11 2.73 -16.16
C THR A 136 -4.09 3.85 -16.49
N THR A 137 -5.14 3.52 -17.26
CA THR A 137 -6.13 4.51 -17.72
C THR A 137 -7.00 5.04 -16.59
N ALA A 138 -7.37 4.19 -15.63
CA ALA A 138 -8.14 4.58 -14.45
C ALA A 138 -7.26 4.99 -13.27
N GLY A 139 -6.05 4.47 -13.23
CA GLY A 139 -5.09 4.69 -12.15
C GLY A 139 -4.17 3.50 -11.97
N LEU A 140 -3.47 3.47 -10.84
CA LEU A 140 -2.61 2.36 -10.48
C LEU A 140 -2.52 2.19 -8.95
N ILE A 141 -2.13 0.98 -8.56
CA ILE A 141 -1.74 0.63 -7.20
C ILE A 141 -0.26 0.30 -7.23
N HIS A 142 0.52 1.01 -6.44
CA HIS A 142 1.96 0.80 -6.31
C HIS A 142 2.27 0.33 -4.90
N ILE A 143 2.85 -0.85 -4.80
CA ILE A 143 3.29 -1.48 -3.57
C ILE A 143 4.79 -1.30 -3.50
N ILE A 144 5.27 -0.72 -2.42
CA ILE A 144 6.69 -0.50 -2.15
C ILE A 144 7.07 -1.38 -0.98
N THR A 145 8.04 -2.27 -1.18
CA THR A 145 8.56 -3.13 -0.13
C THR A 145 9.61 -2.39 0.68
N LYS A 146 9.84 -2.84 1.92
CA LYS A 146 10.91 -2.29 2.75
C LYS A 146 12.26 -2.58 2.12
N ALA A 147 13.13 -1.58 2.12
CA ALA A 147 14.52 -1.79 1.75
C ALA A 147 15.21 -2.70 2.77
N PRO A 148 16.15 -3.57 2.34
CA PRO A 148 16.97 -4.33 3.28
C PRO A 148 17.68 -3.40 4.25
N SER A 149 17.69 -3.75 5.55
CA SER A 149 18.41 -2.99 6.56
C SER A 149 19.74 -3.67 6.92
N ASP A 150 20.70 -2.87 7.42
CA ASP A 150 21.98 -3.38 7.90
C ASP A 150 21.88 -3.97 9.32
N GLU A 151 20.68 -4.06 9.86
CA GLU A 151 20.42 -4.63 11.18
C GLU A 151 19.72 -5.99 11.07
N ILE A 152 19.92 -6.84 12.08
CA ILE A 152 19.17 -8.09 12.18
C ILE A 152 17.75 -7.75 12.65
N GLU A 153 16.80 -7.93 11.77
CA GLU A 153 15.37 -7.73 12.06
C GLU A 153 14.59 -9.00 11.83
N GLY A 154 13.60 -9.25 12.67
CA GLY A 154 12.72 -10.39 12.51
C GLY A 154 11.31 -10.08 12.95
N MET A 155 10.34 -10.59 12.20
CA MET A 155 8.93 -10.52 12.52
C MET A 155 8.32 -11.94 12.48
N LEU A 156 7.51 -12.25 13.48
CA LEU A 156 6.70 -13.45 13.52
C LEU A 156 5.25 -13.06 13.84
N ASN A 157 4.36 -13.36 12.93
CA ASN A 157 2.93 -13.16 13.11
C ASN A 157 2.22 -14.51 13.15
N ILE A 158 1.45 -14.75 14.22
CA ILE A 158 0.66 -15.97 14.40
C ILE A 158 -0.81 -15.55 14.55
N GLY A 159 -1.65 -15.99 13.62
CA GLY A 159 -3.09 -15.75 13.64
C GLY A 159 -3.85 -17.05 13.88
N ILE A 160 -4.83 -17.02 14.79
CA ILE A 160 -5.76 -18.11 15.03
C ILE A 160 -7.17 -17.57 14.84
N GLY A 161 -7.96 -18.26 14.03
CA GLY A 161 -9.31 -17.85 13.69
C GLY A 161 -10.34 -18.96 13.86
N THR A 162 -11.60 -18.63 13.60
CA THR A 162 -12.69 -19.58 13.54
C THR A 162 -12.53 -20.56 12.39
N ALA A 163 -13.26 -21.69 12.41
CA ALA A 163 -13.16 -22.74 11.38
C ALA A 163 -11.75 -23.35 11.21
N ASN A 164 -10.99 -23.44 12.32
CA ASN A 164 -9.62 -23.98 12.34
C ASN A 164 -8.64 -23.20 11.42
N HIS A 165 -8.91 -21.92 11.20
CA HIS A 165 -8.02 -21.05 10.46
C HIS A 165 -6.77 -20.76 11.30
N GLN A 166 -5.61 -21.14 10.79
CA GLN A 166 -4.30 -20.90 11.41
C GLN A 166 -3.39 -20.29 10.37
N VAL A 167 -2.78 -19.17 10.71
CA VAL A 167 -1.82 -18.47 9.85
C VAL A 167 -0.54 -18.25 10.65
N MET A 168 0.58 -18.60 10.06
CA MET A 168 1.90 -18.29 10.58
C MET A 168 2.69 -17.60 9.48
N ARG A 169 3.15 -16.37 9.74
CA ARG A 169 3.98 -15.59 8.85
C ARG A 169 5.25 -15.19 9.57
N GLY A 170 6.37 -15.30 8.90
CA GLY A 170 7.65 -14.89 9.47
C GLY A 170 8.55 -14.25 8.43
N MET A 171 9.32 -13.26 8.86
CA MET A 171 10.35 -12.60 8.08
C MET A 171 11.60 -12.49 8.94
N LEU A 172 12.76 -12.66 8.32
CA LEU A 172 14.07 -12.47 8.96
C LEU A 172 14.99 -11.73 8.00
N ASN A 173 15.45 -10.56 8.42
CA ASN A 173 16.48 -9.81 7.72
C ASN A 173 17.83 -10.06 8.41
N VAL A 174 18.83 -10.49 7.65
CA VAL A 174 20.20 -10.71 8.16
C VAL A 174 21.15 -9.97 7.23
N PRO A 175 21.91 -8.98 7.74
CA PRO A 175 22.89 -8.29 6.92
C PRO A 175 24.00 -9.28 6.52
N LEU A 176 24.35 -9.28 5.25
CA LEU A 176 25.49 -10.02 4.71
C LEU A 176 26.66 -9.05 4.61
N THR A 177 27.69 -9.24 5.45
CA THR A 177 28.93 -8.45 5.41
C THR A 177 29.81 -8.81 4.23
#